data_a43e87efcfc71e094f09029b59f0ab2d
#
_entry.id   a43e87efcfc71e094f09029b59f0ab2d
#
_cell.length_a   1.000
_cell.length_b   1.000
_cell.length_c   1.000
_cell.angle_alpha   90.00
_cell.angle_beta   90.00
_cell.angle_gamma   90.00
#
_symmetry.space_group_name_H-M   'P 1'
#
loop_
_entity.id
_entity.type
_entity.pdbx_description
1 polymer ?
#
loop_
_entity_poly.entity_id
_entity_poly.type
_entity_poly.pdbx_seq_one_letter_code
_entity_poly.pdbx_strand_id
1 'polypeptide(L)'
;AMRYGNPSLEKALLSLKEKNCRKILLLPLFPQYSAVTAATIFDKVSSILSRWRWVPSLHFVSGYHDNSEYIQSLAKTIKSHEFYGKQDKVVFSYHGIPKKYFEEGDPYHCFCQKTSRLVAEALGLEESQYITSFQSRLAAAGRELLKPYTSELMKKLPKEGVKKILILSPGFSMDCLETIE
;
A
#
# COMPACT_ATOMS: atom_id res chain seq x y z
N ALA A 1 12.02 -1.21 12.02
CA ALA A 1 12.89 -2.31 11.54
C ALA A 1 12.49 -2.74 10.14
N MET A 2 13.40 -3.33 9.43
CA MET A 2 13.22 -3.72 8.02
C MET A 2 12.98 -5.23 7.90
N ARG A 3 12.09 -5.63 6.98
CA ARG A 3 11.90 -7.05 6.64
C ARG A 3 13.16 -7.58 5.93
N TYR A 4 13.71 -6.77 5.06
CA TYR A 4 14.98 -6.97 4.34
C TYR A 4 15.88 -5.77 4.62
N GLY A 5 17.13 -5.99 5.01
CA GLY A 5 18.06 -4.91 5.33
C GLY A 5 18.15 -4.57 6.82
N ASN A 6 18.67 -3.38 7.14
CA ASN A 6 18.99 -2.93 8.49
C ASN A 6 18.22 -1.67 8.91
N PRO A 7 17.85 -1.53 10.20
CA PRO A 7 17.95 -2.54 11.26
C PRO A 7 16.98 -3.70 11.01
N SER A 8 17.44 -4.94 11.21
CA SER A 8 16.61 -6.12 10.98
C SER A 8 15.49 -6.27 12.02
N LEU A 9 14.42 -6.99 11.66
CA LEU A 9 13.35 -7.35 12.61
C LEU A 9 13.88 -8.09 13.82
N GLU A 10 14.85 -8.99 13.65
CA GLU A 10 15.46 -9.75 14.73
C GLU A 10 16.18 -8.83 15.72
N LYS A 11 17.02 -7.91 15.24
CA LYS A 11 17.72 -6.93 16.07
C LYS A 11 16.75 -6.04 16.84
N ALA A 12 15.68 -5.58 16.21
CA ALA A 12 14.65 -4.77 16.87
C ALA A 12 13.92 -5.56 17.97
N LEU A 13 13.53 -6.81 17.70
CA LEU A 13 12.86 -7.66 18.68
C LEU A 13 13.77 -8.00 19.87
N LEU A 14 15.06 -8.26 19.64
CA LEU A 14 16.03 -8.45 20.71
C LEU A 14 16.16 -7.21 21.60
N SER A 15 16.24 -6.01 21.01
CA SER A 15 16.26 -4.76 21.79
C SER A 15 14.99 -4.58 22.64
N LEU A 16 13.81 -4.93 22.12
CA LEU A 16 12.56 -4.91 22.92
C LEU A 16 12.58 -5.95 24.04
N LYS A 17 13.17 -7.12 23.80
CA LYS A 17 13.35 -8.16 24.82
C LYS A 17 14.27 -7.70 25.96
N GLU A 18 15.41 -7.09 25.62
CA GLU A 18 16.35 -6.51 26.60
C GLU A 18 15.69 -5.42 27.45
N LYS A 19 14.78 -4.65 26.88
CA LYS A 19 13.95 -3.65 27.58
C LYS A 19 12.78 -4.27 28.35
N ASN A 20 12.67 -5.59 28.42
CA ASN A 20 11.58 -6.31 29.09
C ASN A 20 10.17 -5.94 28.57
N CYS A 21 10.02 -5.56 27.30
CA CYS A 21 8.73 -5.28 26.70
C CYS A 21 7.87 -6.55 26.68
N ARG A 22 6.69 -6.50 27.31
CA ARG A 22 5.75 -7.64 27.41
C ARG A 22 4.59 -7.55 26.42
N LYS A 23 4.41 -6.39 25.80
CA LYS A 23 3.43 -6.14 24.75
C LYS A 23 4.13 -5.49 23.57
N ILE A 24 3.96 -6.03 22.39
CA ILE A 24 4.55 -5.51 21.15
C ILE A 24 3.41 -5.24 20.18
N LEU A 25 3.39 -4.02 19.62
CA LEU A 25 2.56 -3.68 18.49
C LEU A 25 3.42 -3.82 17.21
N LEU A 26 2.97 -4.66 16.30
CA LEU A 26 3.56 -4.83 14.97
C LEU A 26 2.69 -4.08 13.95
N LEU A 27 3.20 -2.96 13.47
CA LEU A 27 2.56 -2.11 12.46
C LEU A 27 3.38 -2.12 11.18
N PRO A 28 3.05 -2.99 10.20
CA PRO A 28 3.63 -2.89 8.87
C PRO A 28 3.21 -1.59 8.17
N LEU A 29 4.15 -0.93 7.48
CA LEU A 29 3.85 0.30 6.75
C LEU A 29 3.24 0.02 5.37
N PHE A 30 2.34 -0.97 5.31
CA PHE A 30 1.54 -1.34 4.16
C PHE A 30 0.06 -1.14 4.50
N PRO A 31 -0.58 -0.06 4.02
CA PRO A 31 -1.98 0.22 4.34
C PRO A 31 -2.92 -0.90 3.87
N GLN A 32 -2.70 -1.40 2.67
CA GLN A 32 -3.43 -2.51 2.08
C GLN A 32 -2.68 -3.82 2.36
N TYR A 33 -3.30 -4.71 3.14
CA TYR A 33 -2.74 -6.04 3.38
C TYR A 33 -2.58 -6.83 2.09
N SER A 34 -1.50 -7.61 2.05
CA SER A 34 -1.30 -8.69 1.07
C SER A 34 -0.43 -9.78 1.68
N ALA A 35 -0.61 -11.00 1.17
CA ALA A 35 0.24 -12.14 1.50
C ALA A 35 1.73 -11.89 1.15
N VAL A 36 2.01 -11.04 0.16
CA VAL A 36 3.38 -10.70 -0.27
C VAL A 36 3.97 -9.51 0.48
N THR A 37 3.21 -8.83 1.34
CA THR A 37 3.65 -7.65 2.10
C THR A 37 3.51 -7.87 3.62
N ALA A 38 2.40 -7.46 4.21
CA ALA A 38 2.18 -7.51 5.66
C ALA A 38 2.33 -8.94 6.23
N ALA A 39 1.85 -9.97 5.52
CA ALA A 39 1.97 -11.35 5.97
C ALA A 39 3.44 -11.79 6.07
N THR A 40 4.32 -11.38 5.14
CA THR A 40 5.74 -11.76 5.20
C THR A 40 6.45 -11.21 6.43
N ILE A 41 6.00 -10.04 6.92
CA ILE A 41 6.52 -9.45 8.16
C ILE A 41 6.03 -10.25 9.36
N PHE A 42 4.73 -10.59 9.38
CA PHE A 42 4.14 -11.42 10.42
C PHE A 42 4.83 -12.79 10.52
N ASP A 43 5.05 -13.48 9.40
CA ASP A 43 5.76 -14.76 9.34
C ASP A 43 7.15 -14.66 9.95
N LYS A 44 7.90 -13.63 9.56
CA LYS A 44 9.27 -13.43 10.07
C LYS A 44 9.28 -13.15 11.57
N VAL A 45 8.39 -12.28 12.06
CA VAL A 45 8.27 -11.97 13.48
C VAL A 45 7.85 -13.22 14.26
N SER A 46 6.85 -13.95 13.79
CA SER A 46 6.37 -15.19 14.39
C SER A 46 7.48 -16.25 14.48
N SER A 47 8.27 -16.43 13.41
CA SER A 47 9.39 -17.38 13.39
C SER A 47 10.52 -17.02 14.36
N ILE A 48 10.69 -15.74 14.69
CA ILE A 48 11.66 -15.30 15.70
C ILE A 48 11.09 -15.52 17.12
N LEU A 49 9.86 -15.06 17.35
CA LEU A 49 9.23 -15.14 18.67
C LEU A 49 8.98 -16.58 19.12
N SER A 50 8.67 -17.51 18.22
CA SER A 50 8.46 -18.94 18.54
C SER A 50 9.66 -19.63 19.18
N ARG A 51 10.85 -19.04 19.02
CA ARG A 51 12.10 -19.55 19.65
C ARG A 51 12.35 -18.98 21.05
N TRP A 52 11.53 -18.03 21.50
CA TRP A 52 11.70 -17.41 22.81
C TRP A 52 11.04 -18.25 23.90
N ARG A 53 11.67 -18.32 25.08
CA ARG A 53 11.09 -19.00 26.24
C ARG A 53 9.85 -18.27 26.78
N TRP A 54 9.85 -16.94 26.70
CA TRP A 54 8.72 -16.13 27.07
C TRP A 54 8.34 -15.23 25.88
N VAL A 55 7.26 -15.58 25.22
CA VAL A 55 6.72 -14.83 24.09
C VAL A 55 5.88 -13.65 24.63
N PRO A 56 6.16 -12.41 24.22
CA PRO A 56 5.32 -11.26 24.57
C PRO A 56 3.95 -11.34 23.90
N SER A 57 2.97 -10.59 24.44
CA SER A 57 1.72 -10.36 23.69
C SER A 57 2.02 -9.59 22.41
N LEU A 58 1.64 -10.14 21.27
CA LEU A 58 1.81 -9.52 19.96
C LEU A 58 0.46 -9.05 19.44
N HIS A 59 0.33 -7.75 19.16
CA HIS A 59 -0.79 -7.20 18.40
C HIS A 59 -0.31 -6.88 17.00
N PHE A 60 -0.87 -7.56 16.00
CA PHE A 60 -0.55 -7.36 14.59
C PHE A 60 -1.63 -6.53 13.91
N VAL A 61 -1.24 -5.37 13.38
CA VAL A 61 -2.10 -4.55 12.53
C VAL A 61 -1.93 -5.04 11.10
N SER A 62 -2.88 -5.83 10.62
CA SER A 62 -2.81 -6.44 9.29
C SER A 62 -2.92 -5.42 8.16
N GLY A 63 -3.64 -4.32 8.38
CA GLY A 63 -3.80 -3.23 7.43
C GLY A 63 -4.60 -2.08 8.03
N TYR A 64 -4.54 -0.93 7.36
CA TYR A 64 -5.28 0.29 7.75
C TYR A 64 -5.80 1.06 6.54
N HIS A 65 -6.09 0.31 5.46
CA HIS A 65 -6.50 0.80 4.15
C HIS A 65 -7.79 1.64 4.15
N ASP A 66 -8.62 1.51 5.18
CA ASP A 66 -9.90 2.22 5.36
C ASP A 66 -9.96 3.01 6.67
N ASN A 67 -8.83 3.16 7.38
CA ASN A 67 -8.76 4.00 8.57
C ASN A 67 -9.06 5.45 8.19
N SER A 68 -10.00 6.09 8.91
CA SER A 68 -10.50 7.42 8.60
C SER A 68 -9.38 8.47 8.54
N GLU A 69 -8.43 8.43 9.46
CA GLU A 69 -7.35 9.40 9.54
C GLU A 69 -6.32 9.21 8.43
N TYR A 70 -6.06 7.96 8.04
CA TYR A 70 -5.25 7.66 6.87
C TYR A 70 -5.92 8.20 5.59
N ILE A 71 -7.22 7.97 5.40
CA ILE A 71 -7.99 8.49 4.26
C ILE A 71 -7.99 10.01 4.23
N GLN A 72 -8.25 10.66 5.37
CA GLN A 72 -8.22 12.13 5.46
C GLN A 72 -6.83 12.71 5.22
N SER A 73 -5.76 12.02 5.66
CA SER A 73 -4.39 12.42 5.37
C SER A 73 -4.09 12.41 3.87
N LEU A 74 -4.49 11.35 3.16
CA LEU A 74 -4.36 11.27 1.70
C LEU A 74 -5.16 12.37 0.99
N ALA A 75 -6.40 12.57 1.40
CA ALA A 75 -7.25 13.63 0.84
C ALA A 75 -6.66 15.03 1.08
N LYS A 76 -6.09 15.27 2.26
CA LYS A 76 -5.41 16.53 2.59
C LYS A 76 -4.17 16.73 1.70
N THR A 77 -3.35 15.69 1.51
CA THR A 77 -2.18 15.75 0.62
C THR A 77 -2.58 16.14 -0.79
N ILE A 78 -3.63 15.51 -1.34
CA ILE A 78 -4.16 15.83 -2.66
C ILE A 78 -4.66 17.27 -2.71
N LYS A 79 -5.46 17.72 -1.72
CA LYS A 79 -6.00 19.09 -1.67
C LYS A 79 -4.92 20.16 -1.55
N SER A 80 -3.78 19.86 -0.93
CA SER A 80 -2.66 20.79 -0.79
C SER A 80 -1.81 20.94 -2.05
N HIS A 81 -1.98 20.07 -3.04
CA HIS A 81 -1.21 20.13 -4.27
C HIS A 81 -1.68 21.28 -5.16
N GLU A 82 -0.75 22.03 -5.75
CA GLU A 82 -1.03 23.24 -6.55
C GLU A 82 -1.91 23.00 -7.79
N PHE A 83 -1.96 21.77 -8.28
CA PHE A 83 -2.81 21.36 -9.40
C PHE A 83 -4.16 20.79 -9.00
N TYR A 84 -4.47 20.71 -7.70
CA TYR A 84 -5.79 20.26 -7.25
C TYR A 84 -6.90 21.22 -7.75
N GLY A 85 -7.99 20.65 -8.23
CA GLY A 85 -9.07 21.40 -8.86
C GLY A 85 -8.82 21.81 -10.32
N LYS A 86 -7.63 21.52 -10.85
CA LYS A 86 -7.27 21.81 -12.27
C LYS A 86 -7.07 20.54 -13.10
N GLN A 87 -7.17 19.36 -12.46
CA GLN A 87 -7.02 18.05 -13.11
C GLN A 87 -8.33 17.59 -13.75
N ASP A 88 -8.20 16.86 -14.84
CA ASP A 88 -9.32 16.16 -15.47
C ASP A 88 -9.60 14.83 -14.77
N LYS A 89 -8.54 14.19 -14.24
CA LYS A 89 -8.62 12.92 -13.52
C LYS A 89 -7.62 12.81 -12.37
N VAL A 90 -8.01 12.04 -11.35
CA VAL A 90 -7.11 11.54 -10.29
C VAL A 90 -6.82 10.07 -10.54
N VAL A 91 -5.56 9.67 -10.52
CA VAL A 91 -5.13 8.28 -10.69
C VAL A 91 -4.50 7.79 -9.40
N PHE A 92 -5.11 6.79 -8.78
CA PHE A 92 -4.56 6.08 -7.64
C PHE A 92 -3.73 4.90 -8.15
N SER A 93 -2.41 4.98 -8.05
CA SER A 93 -1.48 3.99 -8.56
C SER A 93 -0.90 3.15 -7.43
N TYR A 94 -1.23 1.86 -7.39
CA TYR A 94 -0.75 0.90 -6.41
C TYR A 94 0.31 -0.01 -7.01
N HIS A 95 1.13 -0.65 -6.17
CA HIS A 95 2.04 -1.67 -6.66
C HIS A 95 1.25 -2.90 -7.15
N GLY A 96 1.59 -3.38 -8.34
CA GLY A 96 0.95 -4.57 -8.92
C GLY A 96 1.41 -5.86 -8.22
N ILE A 97 0.47 -6.74 -7.92
CA ILE A 97 0.76 -8.12 -7.47
C ILE A 97 0.24 -9.12 -8.52
N PRO A 98 0.75 -10.37 -8.54
CA PRO A 98 0.24 -11.39 -9.45
C PRO A 98 -1.27 -11.60 -9.27
N LYS A 99 -2.01 -11.61 -10.39
CA LYS A 99 -3.46 -11.82 -10.42
C LYS A 99 -3.88 -13.12 -9.71
N LYS A 100 -3.04 -14.14 -9.79
CA LYS A 100 -3.22 -15.41 -9.10
C LYS A 100 -3.45 -15.26 -7.58
N TYR A 101 -2.75 -14.32 -6.91
CA TYR A 101 -2.96 -14.07 -5.48
C TYR A 101 -4.40 -13.61 -5.19
N PHE A 102 -4.93 -12.71 -6.03
CA PHE A 102 -6.33 -12.28 -5.92
C PHE A 102 -7.29 -13.46 -6.13
N GLU A 103 -7.04 -14.30 -7.12
CA GLU A 103 -7.84 -15.50 -7.42
C GLU A 103 -7.79 -16.52 -6.28
N GLU A 104 -6.71 -16.55 -5.52
CA GLU A 104 -6.51 -17.39 -4.33
C GLU A 104 -7.02 -16.73 -3.03
N GLY A 105 -7.67 -15.56 -3.11
CA GLY A 105 -8.32 -14.90 -1.98
C GLY A 105 -7.52 -13.81 -1.27
N ASP A 106 -6.38 -13.34 -1.85
CA ASP A 106 -5.68 -12.16 -1.32
C ASP A 106 -6.57 -10.91 -1.45
N PRO A 107 -6.86 -10.19 -0.36
CA PRO A 107 -7.80 -9.06 -0.39
C PRO A 107 -7.22 -7.77 -0.96
N TYR A 108 -5.93 -7.74 -1.32
CA TYR A 108 -5.19 -6.54 -1.70
C TYR A 108 -5.91 -5.69 -2.76
N HIS A 109 -6.39 -6.33 -3.84
CA HIS A 109 -7.13 -5.63 -4.89
C HIS A 109 -8.36 -4.88 -4.34
N CYS A 110 -9.15 -5.58 -3.53
CA CYS A 110 -10.37 -5.01 -2.93
C CYS A 110 -10.03 -3.86 -1.98
N PHE A 111 -8.94 -3.98 -1.22
CA PHE A 111 -8.49 -2.94 -0.30
C PHE A 111 -7.96 -1.70 -1.04
N CYS A 112 -7.27 -1.88 -2.17
CA CYS A 112 -6.87 -0.77 -3.05
C CYS A 112 -8.09 -0.04 -3.60
N GLN A 113 -9.09 -0.76 -4.11
CA GLN A 113 -10.34 -0.17 -4.59
C GLN A 113 -11.08 0.58 -3.48
N LYS A 114 -11.16 0.00 -2.29
CA LYS A 114 -11.80 0.64 -1.12
C LYS A 114 -11.09 1.93 -0.72
N THR A 115 -9.75 1.91 -0.64
CA THR A 115 -8.98 3.13 -0.34
C THR A 115 -9.25 4.21 -1.38
N SER A 116 -9.18 3.88 -2.68
CA SER A 116 -9.42 4.85 -3.76
C SER A 116 -10.80 5.46 -3.66
N ARG A 117 -11.83 4.65 -3.46
CA ARG A 117 -13.21 5.11 -3.30
C ARG A 117 -13.38 6.04 -2.10
N LEU A 118 -12.86 5.66 -0.93
CA LEU A 118 -12.97 6.47 0.28
C LEU A 118 -12.22 7.81 0.16
N VAL A 119 -11.06 7.83 -0.49
CA VAL A 119 -10.35 9.08 -0.77
C VAL A 119 -11.12 9.93 -1.77
N ALA A 120 -11.68 9.34 -2.83
CA ALA A 120 -12.51 10.05 -3.80
C ALA A 120 -13.75 10.68 -3.14
N GLU A 121 -14.44 9.93 -2.27
CA GLU A 121 -15.57 10.44 -1.45
C GLU A 121 -15.14 11.63 -0.58
N ALA A 122 -13.98 11.55 0.10
CA ALA A 122 -13.44 12.63 0.93
C ALA A 122 -13.03 13.88 0.11
N LEU A 123 -12.78 13.71 -1.19
CA LEU A 123 -12.48 14.77 -2.14
C LEU A 123 -13.73 15.30 -2.85
N GLY A 124 -14.88 14.65 -2.73
CA GLY A 124 -16.11 14.98 -3.48
C GLY A 124 -15.99 14.65 -4.97
N LEU A 125 -15.23 13.62 -5.34
CA LEU A 125 -15.06 13.19 -6.72
C LEU A 125 -16.12 12.19 -7.13
N GLU A 126 -16.67 12.35 -8.32
CA GLU A 126 -17.53 11.38 -8.97
C GLU A 126 -16.71 10.18 -9.50
N GLU A 127 -17.35 9.04 -9.70
CA GLU A 127 -16.71 7.80 -10.18
C GLU A 127 -15.96 8.00 -11.51
N SER A 128 -16.46 8.87 -12.37
CA SER A 128 -15.84 9.22 -13.65
C SER A 128 -14.55 10.04 -13.52
N GLN A 129 -14.28 10.64 -12.35
CA GLN A 129 -13.16 11.56 -12.12
C GLN A 129 -11.92 10.91 -11.55
N TYR A 130 -11.98 9.64 -11.16
CA TYR A 130 -10.81 8.92 -10.66
C TYR A 130 -10.66 7.52 -11.26
N ILE A 131 -9.46 6.97 -11.16
CA ILE A 131 -9.15 5.61 -11.64
C ILE A 131 -8.18 4.95 -10.65
N THR A 132 -8.47 3.71 -10.27
CA THR A 132 -7.51 2.83 -9.57
C THR A 132 -6.69 2.07 -10.60
N SER A 133 -5.36 2.07 -10.44
CA SER A 133 -4.44 1.39 -11.35
C SER A 133 -3.28 0.73 -10.61
N PHE A 134 -2.51 -0.08 -11.33
CA PHE A 134 -1.39 -0.84 -10.76
C PHE A 134 -0.11 -0.57 -11.55
N GLN A 135 0.94 -0.20 -10.83
CA GLN A 135 2.28 0.06 -11.37
C GLN A 135 3.20 -1.15 -11.20
N SER A 136 4.48 -0.96 -11.56
CA SER A 136 5.54 -1.98 -11.39
C SER A 136 5.25 -3.26 -12.16
N ARG A 137 4.85 -3.09 -13.43
CA ARG A 137 4.74 -4.19 -14.39
C ARG A 137 6.12 -4.77 -14.63
N LEU A 138 6.57 -5.64 -13.72
CA LEU A 138 7.74 -6.46 -13.99
C LEU A 138 7.38 -7.41 -15.12
N ALA A 139 8.11 -7.31 -16.21
CA ALA A 139 8.11 -8.31 -17.29
C ALA A 139 8.64 -9.67 -16.79
N ALA A 140 8.76 -9.85 -15.48
CA ALA A 140 9.31 -11.01 -14.83
C ALA A 140 8.41 -12.22 -15.05
N ALA A 141 8.83 -13.07 -15.95
CA ALA A 141 8.41 -14.47 -16.05
C ALA A 141 6.93 -14.70 -16.46
N GLY A 142 6.36 -13.92 -17.36
CA GLY A 142 5.05 -14.24 -17.97
C GLY A 142 3.85 -14.24 -17.00
N ARG A 143 3.99 -13.68 -15.81
CA ARG A 143 2.90 -13.61 -14.82
C ARG A 143 2.01 -12.39 -15.09
N GLU A 144 0.72 -12.63 -15.23
CA GLU A 144 -0.26 -11.55 -15.28
C GLU A 144 -0.38 -10.89 -13.90
N LEU A 145 -0.23 -9.56 -13.87
CA LEU A 145 -0.44 -8.75 -12.67
C LEU A 145 -1.84 -8.15 -12.68
N LEU A 146 -2.25 -7.57 -11.53
CA LEU A 146 -3.50 -6.82 -11.42
C LEU A 146 -3.57 -5.69 -12.44
N LYS A 147 -4.75 -5.44 -12.97
CA LYS A 147 -5.04 -4.42 -13.98
C LYS A 147 -6.07 -3.39 -13.45
N PRO A 148 -6.20 -2.20 -14.10
CA PRO A 148 -5.45 -1.72 -15.28
C PRO A 148 -4.01 -1.31 -14.92
N TYR A 149 -3.09 -1.44 -15.88
CA TYR A 149 -1.70 -0.98 -15.67
C TYR A 149 -1.60 0.54 -15.78
N THR A 150 -0.93 1.19 -14.82
CA THR A 150 -0.72 2.64 -14.82
C THR A 150 -0.04 3.11 -16.10
N SER A 151 0.99 2.39 -16.58
CA SER A 151 1.72 2.72 -17.82
C SER A 151 0.85 2.65 -19.08
N GLU A 152 -0.16 1.79 -19.12
CA GLU A 152 -1.10 1.70 -20.24
C GLU A 152 -2.15 2.82 -20.17
N LEU A 153 -2.61 3.15 -18.95
CA LEU A 153 -3.52 4.28 -18.74
C LEU A 153 -2.89 5.60 -19.19
N MET A 154 -1.61 5.85 -18.85
CA MET A 154 -0.91 7.06 -19.28
C MET A 154 -0.82 7.21 -20.81
N LYS A 155 -0.89 6.11 -21.56
CA LYS A 155 -0.95 6.13 -23.03
C LYS A 155 -2.38 6.25 -23.58
N LYS A 156 -3.37 5.78 -22.82
CA LYS A 156 -4.77 5.74 -23.23
C LYS A 156 -5.50 7.07 -22.95
N LEU A 157 -5.38 7.59 -21.74
CA LEU A 157 -6.10 8.77 -21.28
C LEU A 157 -5.93 10.02 -22.18
N PRO A 158 -4.74 10.35 -22.70
CA PRO A 158 -4.59 11.46 -23.65
C PRO A 158 -5.42 11.29 -24.94
N LYS A 159 -5.57 10.04 -25.42
CA LYS A 159 -6.39 9.73 -26.61
C LYS A 159 -7.88 9.89 -26.35
N GLU A 160 -8.30 9.84 -25.09
CA GLU A 160 -9.67 10.07 -24.62
C GLU A 160 -9.92 11.55 -24.26
N GLY A 161 -8.96 12.43 -24.54
CA GLY A 161 -9.09 13.87 -24.30
C GLY A 161 -8.68 14.34 -22.92
N VAL A 162 -8.18 13.44 -22.05
CA VAL A 162 -7.67 13.78 -20.69
C VAL A 162 -6.31 14.47 -20.86
N LYS A 163 -6.20 15.72 -20.40
CA LYS A 163 -4.99 16.55 -20.55
C LYS A 163 -4.20 16.70 -19.25
N LYS A 164 -4.89 16.65 -18.12
CA LYS A 164 -4.30 16.89 -16.80
C LYS A 164 -4.66 15.76 -15.85
N ILE A 165 -3.64 15.12 -15.30
CA ILE A 165 -3.78 14.00 -14.38
C ILE A 165 -3.04 14.33 -13.10
N LEU A 166 -3.71 14.12 -11.96
CA LEU A 166 -3.06 14.08 -10.65
C LEU A 166 -2.90 12.62 -10.25
N ILE A 167 -1.65 12.20 -10.02
CA ILE A 167 -1.34 10.82 -9.64
C ILE A 167 -0.91 10.74 -8.18
N LEU A 168 -1.39 9.73 -7.47
CA LEU A 168 -1.04 9.42 -6.09
C LEU A 168 -0.75 7.93 -5.94
N SER A 169 0.20 7.58 -5.10
CA SER A 169 0.57 6.18 -4.79
C SER A 169 0.21 5.81 -3.34
N PRO A 170 -1.09 5.54 -3.03
CA PRO A 170 -1.54 5.37 -1.64
C PRO A 170 -1.02 4.10 -0.95
N GLY A 171 -0.52 3.13 -1.70
CA GLY A 171 0.07 1.91 -1.14
C GLY A 171 1.41 2.12 -0.44
N PHE A 172 2.00 3.30 -0.58
CA PHE A 172 3.31 3.65 -0.04
C PHE A 172 3.14 4.69 1.07
N SER A 173 3.33 4.27 2.32
CA SER A 173 3.24 5.16 3.49
C SER A 173 4.46 6.05 3.68
N MET A 174 5.51 5.82 2.93
CA MET A 174 6.76 6.60 2.91
C MET A 174 7.27 6.64 1.48
N ASP A 175 8.00 7.71 1.15
CA ASP A 175 8.72 7.77 -0.11
C ASP A 175 9.71 6.62 -0.25
N CYS A 176 9.74 6.04 -1.42
CA CYS A 176 10.61 4.96 -1.82
C CYS A 176 10.96 5.11 -3.30
N LEU A 177 11.72 4.18 -3.84
CA LEU A 177 12.16 4.24 -5.23
C LEU A 177 10.99 4.41 -6.21
N GLU A 178 9.90 3.68 -5.95
CA GLU A 178 8.71 3.67 -6.81
C GLU A 178 7.87 4.96 -6.75
N THR A 179 8.14 5.84 -5.78
CA THR A 179 7.41 7.12 -5.63
C THR A 179 8.25 8.34 -5.99
N ILE A 180 9.58 8.20 -6.06
CA ILE A 180 10.53 9.30 -6.28
C ILE A 180 11.06 9.30 -7.73
N GLU A 181 11.19 8.15 -8.36
CA GLU A 181 11.62 8.00 -9.76
C GLU A 181 10.39 7.88 -10.73
#